data_9e34cc4d26f047c1f09d70654f612936
#
_entry.id   9e34cc4d26f047c1f09d70654f612936
#
_cell.length_a   1.000
_cell.length_b   1.000
_cell.length_c   1.000
_cell.angle_alpha   90.00
_cell.angle_beta   90.00
_cell.angle_gamma   90.00
#
_symmetry.space_group_name_H-M   'P 1'
#
loop_
_entity.id
_entity.type
_entity.pdbx_description
1 polymer ?
#
loop_
_entity_poly.entity_id
_entity_poly.type
_entity_poly.pdbx_seq_one_letter_code
_entity_poly.pdbx_strand_id
1 'polypeptide(L)'
;MGIIKALKLGFDYQRYDDDGNVVDMQRAVNDVDLDIKAGEFVAVLGHNGSGKSTLAKHMNALLIPTEGTMLVDGIDTARETKLWKVRQKAGMVFQNPDNQIIGTVVEEDVGFGPENMGVPTDDIWKRVNDSLEKVGMKPIVISPQTSFPEGRSREWLLQA
;
A
#
# COMPACT_ATOMS: atom_id res chain seq x y z
N MET A 1 17.21 0.37 -14.23
CA MET A 1 15.89 1.05 -14.25
C MET A 1 15.44 1.15 -12.82
N GLY A 2 14.95 2.32 -12.35
CA GLY A 2 14.48 2.48 -10.97
C GLY A 2 13.27 1.61 -10.69
N ILE A 3 13.18 1.10 -9.47
CA ILE A 3 12.01 0.34 -9.00
C ILE A 3 10.80 1.25 -8.76
N ILE A 4 11.04 2.52 -8.37
CA ILE A 4 10.03 3.57 -8.25
C ILE A 4 10.51 4.75 -9.06
N LYS A 5 9.68 5.27 -9.94
CA LYS A 5 10.01 6.42 -10.77
C LYS A 5 8.82 7.36 -10.87
N ALA A 6 9.03 8.63 -10.52
CA ALA A 6 8.09 9.70 -10.76
C ALA A 6 8.64 10.60 -11.89
N LEU A 7 7.75 11.04 -12.77
CA LEU A 7 8.04 11.95 -13.87
C LEU A 7 7.03 13.09 -13.82
N LYS A 8 7.52 14.31 -13.51
CA LYS A 8 6.68 15.51 -13.43
C LYS A 8 5.42 15.30 -12.60
N LEU A 9 5.58 14.57 -11.48
CA LEU A 9 4.46 14.17 -10.63
C LEU A 9 3.83 15.40 -9.97
N GLY A 10 2.54 15.57 -10.21
CA GLY A 10 1.70 16.56 -9.57
C GLY A 10 0.45 15.93 -8.96
N PHE A 11 0.00 16.47 -7.83
CA PHE A 11 -1.23 16.01 -7.20
C PHE A 11 -1.95 17.14 -6.47
N ASP A 12 -3.25 17.24 -6.76
CA ASP A 12 -4.18 18.16 -6.12
C ASP A 12 -5.24 17.41 -5.33
N TYR A 13 -5.40 17.76 -4.05
CA TYR A 13 -6.58 17.38 -3.30
C TYR A 13 -7.74 18.27 -3.74
N GLN A 14 -8.87 17.66 -4.10
CA GLN A 14 -10.10 18.34 -4.48
C GLN A 14 -11.16 18.12 -3.41
N ARG A 15 -11.83 19.18 -3.03
CA ARG A 15 -13.01 19.11 -2.16
C ARG A 15 -14.25 19.43 -2.98
N TYR A 16 -15.26 18.60 -2.83
CA TYR A 16 -16.52 18.71 -3.56
C TYR A 16 -17.62 19.19 -2.62
N ASP A 17 -18.61 19.93 -3.15
CA ASP A 17 -19.88 20.20 -2.49
C ASP A 17 -20.86 19.01 -2.62
N ASP A 18 -22.06 19.14 -2.03
CA ASP A 18 -23.10 18.12 -2.07
C ASP A 18 -23.65 17.88 -3.51
N ASP A 19 -23.45 18.86 -4.39
CA ASP A 19 -23.86 18.81 -5.80
C ASP A 19 -22.76 18.21 -6.72
N GLY A 20 -21.59 17.89 -6.15
CA GLY A 20 -20.45 17.29 -6.89
C GLY A 20 -19.56 18.32 -7.59
N ASN A 21 -19.69 19.62 -7.32
CA ASN A 21 -18.82 20.65 -7.87
C ASN A 21 -17.53 20.78 -7.02
N VAL A 22 -16.40 21.02 -7.65
CA VAL A 22 -15.13 21.30 -6.96
C VAL A 22 -15.21 22.70 -6.34
N VAL A 23 -15.20 22.76 -5.00
CA VAL A 23 -15.24 24.02 -4.22
C VAL A 23 -13.88 24.48 -3.72
N ASP A 24 -12.91 23.56 -3.66
CA ASP A 24 -11.55 23.87 -3.21
C ASP A 24 -10.54 22.93 -3.85
N MET A 25 -9.34 23.41 -4.13
CA MET A 25 -8.27 22.63 -4.71
C MET A 25 -6.95 23.01 -4.07
N GLN A 26 -6.27 22.02 -3.47
CA GLN A 26 -5.00 22.22 -2.78
C GLN A 26 -3.90 21.40 -3.43
N ARG A 27 -2.90 22.07 -4.02
CA ARG A 27 -1.70 21.41 -4.54
C ARG A 27 -0.90 20.81 -3.39
N ALA A 28 -0.72 19.50 -3.39
CA ALA A 28 0.01 18.76 -2.37
C ALA A 28 1.37 18.26 -2.85
N VAL A 29 1.49 17.94 -4.14
CA VAL A 29 2.74 17.57 -4.80
C VAL A 29 2.84 18.37 -6.09
N ASN A 30 4.01 18.93 -6.37
CA ASN A 30 4.20 19.79 -7.54
C ASN A 30 5.50 19.47 -8.27
N ASP A 31 5.37 19.01 -9.51
CA ASP A 31 6.47 18.81 -10.48
C ASP A 31 7.64 17.98 -9.91
N VAL A 32 7.36 16.84 -9.28
CA VAL A 32 8.38 15.99 -8.66
C VAL A 32 8.91 14.96 -9.65
N ASP A 33 10.23 14.99 -9.87
CA ASP A 33 10.97 13.92 -10.53
C ASP A 33 11.71 13.07 -9.49
N LEU A 34 11.59 11.74 -9.56
CA LEU A 34 12.21 10.79 -8.65
C LEU A 34 12.58 9.50 -9.39
N ASP A 35 13.74 8.93 -9.07
CA ASP A 35 14.18 7.62 -9.58
C ASP A 35 14.88 6.86 -8.45
N ILE A 36 14.16 5.91 -7.82
CA ILE A 36 14.68 5.06 -6.74
C ILE A 36 15.01 3.68 -7.31
N LYS A 37 16.24 3.24 -7.10
CA LYS A 37 16.74 1.95 -7.56
C LYS A 37 16.50 0.87 -6.51
N ALA A 38 16.50 -0.38 -6.94
CA ALA A 38 16.41 -1.52 -6.02
C ALA A 38 17.59 -1.49 -5.02
N GLY A 39 17.28 -1.74 -3.74
CA GLY A 39 18.27 -1.76 -2.65
C GLY A 39 18.61 -0.37 -2.08
N GLU A 40 18.07 0.72 -2.62
CA GLU A 40 18.29 2.04 -2.04
C GLU A 40 17.41 2.27 -0.80
N PHE A 41 17.99 2.94 0.18
CA PHE A 41 17.27 3.50 1.33
C PHE A 41 17.15 5.01 1.12
N VAL A 42 15.92 5.51 1.03
CA VAL A 42 15.63 6.92 0.72
C VAL A 42 14.89 7.57 1.88
N ALA A 43 15.41 8.68 2.41
CA ALA A 43 14.75 9.49 3.41
C ALA A 43 14.13 10.74 2.76
N VAL A 44 12.82 10.95 2.95
CA VAL A 44 12.10 12.12 2.48
C VAL A 44 11.93 13.10 3.65
N LEU A 45 12.60 14.23 3.58
CA LEU A 45 12.61 15.26 4.63
C LEU A 45 11.77 16.47 4.24
N GLY A 46 11.19 17.13 5.24
CA GLY A 46 10.39 18.34 5.04
C GLY A 46 9.48 18.63 6.25
N HIS A 47 8.94 19.84 6.32
CA HIS A 47 8.02 20.25 7.39
C HIS A 47 6.66 19.54 7.28
N ASN A 48 5.81 19.64 8.31
CA ASN A 48 4.47 19.11 8.27
C ASN A 48 3.65 19.79 7.17
N GLY A 49 2.89 19.01 6.40
CA GLY A 49 2.11 19.52 5.25
C GLY A 49 2.91 19.66 3.94
N SER A 50 4.20 19.31 3.90
CA SER A 50 5.02 19.43 2.67
C SER A 50 4.79 18.34 1.62
N GLY A 51 3.75 17.52 1.74
CA GLY A 51 3.40 16.50 0.74
C GLY A 51 4.11 15.15 0.86
N LYS A 52 4.94 14.91 1.90
CA LYS A 52 5.68 13.64 2.08
C LYS A 52 4.77 12.40 2.07
N SER A 53 3.73 12.42 2.89
CA SER A 53 2.78 11.30 2.98
C SER A 53 1.96 11.15 1.70
N THR A 54 1.68 12.26 1.02
CA THR A 54 1.00 12.27 -0.28
C THR A 54 1.89 11.61 -1.33
N LEU A 55 3.18 11.98 -1.40
CA LEU A 55 4.14 11.35 -2.29
C LEU A 55 4.26 9.83 -2.01
N ALA A 56 4.36 9.44 -0.74
CA ALA A 56 4.42 8.02 -0.37
C ALA A 56 3.17 7.23 -0.81
N LYS A 57 1.98 7.81 -0.70
CA LYS A 57 0.72 7.19 -1.14
C LYS A 57 0.64 6.97 -2.66
N HIS A 58 1.38 7.71 -3.46
CA HIS A 58 1.48 7.45 -4.90
C HIS A 58 2.35 6.22 -5.20
N MET A 59 3.34 5.92 -4.34
CA MET A 59 4.25 4.79 -4.56
C MET A 59 3.57 3.42 -4.42
N ASN A 60 2.44 3.33 -3.71
CA ASN A 60 1.64 2.10 -3.63
C ASN A 60 0.27 2.21 -4.30
N ALA A 61 0.08 3.28 -5.11
CA ALA A 61 -1.15 3.56 -5.83
C ALA A 61 -2.41 3.67 -4.93
N LEU A 62 -2.25 4.22 -3.70
CA LEU A 62 -3.38 4.71 -2.90
C LEU A 62 -3.89 6.05 -3.43
N LEU A 63 -2.99 6.85 -3.99
CA LEU A 63 -3.34 8.05 -4.74
C LEU A 63 -2.83 7.92 -6.17
N ILE A 64 -3.61 8.40 -7.11
CA ILE A 64 -3.23 8.46 -8.52
C ILE A 64 -2.84 9.89 -8.84
N PRO A 65 -1.73 10.14 -9.56
CA PRO A 65 -1.31 11.48 -9.94
C PRO A 65 -2.40 12.24 -10.71
N THR A 66 -2.57 13.54 -10.42
CA THR A 66 -3.40 14.43 -11.26
C THR A 66 -2.62 14.91 -12.47
N GLU A 67 -1.29 14.97 -12.35
CA GLU A 67 -0.36 15.34 -13.41
C GLU A 67 0.88 14.45 -13.38
N GLY A 68 1.51 14.24 -14.54
CA GLY A 68 2.72 13.43 -14.64
C GLY A 68 2.45 11.94 -14.51
N THR A 69 3.46 11.19 -14.07
CA THR A 69 3.39 9.73 -14.03
C THR A 69 4.13 9.18 -12.82
N MET A 70 3.55 8.17 -12.18
CA MET A 70 4.21 7.33 -11.18
C MET A 70 4.33 5.89 -11.72
N LEU A 71 5.55 5.38 -11.76
CA LEU A 71 5.86 4.02 -12.15
C LEU A 71 6.39 3.22 -10.96
N VAL A 72 5.84 2.04 -10.73
CA VAL A 72 6.31 1.09 -9.71
C VAL A 72 6.66 -0.21 -10.43
N ASP A 73 7.93 -0.58 -10.39
CA ASP A 73 8.48 -1.72 -11.12
C ASP A 73 8.06 -1.71 -12.62
N GLY A 74 8.12 -0.52 -13.22
CA GLY A 74 7.72 -0.29 -14.61
C GLY A 74 6.21 -0.29 -14.87
N ILE A 75 5.37 -0.44 -13.84
CA ILE A 75 3.91 -0.39 -13.94
C ILE A 75 3.44 1.03 -13.65
N ASP A 76 2.73 1.62 -14.59
CA ASP A 76 2.07 2.92 -14.40
C ASP A 76 0.89 2.78 -13.43
N THR A 77 0.91 3.57 -12.36
CA THR A 77 -0.11 3.56 -11.31
C THR A 77 -1.46 4.11 -11.77
N ALA A 78 -1.51 4.85 -12.88
CA ALA A 78 -2.77 5.31 -13.47
C ALA A 78 -3.55 4.20 -14.18
N ARG A 79 -2.96 3.01 -14.37
CA ARG A 79 -3.64 1.87 -14.99
C ARG A 79 -4.44 1.07 -13.98
N GLU A 80 -5.72 1.33 -13.84
CA GLU A 80 -6.63 0.65 -12.90
C GLU A 80 -6.52 -0.87 -12.92
N THR A 81 -6.45 -1.48 -14.11
CA THR A 81 -6.33 -2.94 -14.29
C THR A 81 -5.04 -3.53 -13.71
N LYS A 82 -4.06 -2.70 -13.35
CA LYS A 82 -2.76 -3.11 -12.81
C LYS A 82 -2.51 -2.66 -11.37
N LEU A 83 -3.44 -1.93 -10.75
CA LEU A 83 -3.30 -1.44 -9.37
C LEU A 83 -2.98 -2.56 -8.38
N TRP A 84 -3.65 -3.71 -8.53
CA TRP A 84 -3.38 -4.88 -7.72
C TRP A 84 -1.91 -5.32 -7.76
N LYS A 85 -1.30 -5.35 -8.95
CA LYS A 85 0.11 -5.70 -9.12
C LYS A 85 1.05 -4.68 -8.46
N VAL A 86 0.70 -3.40 -8.50
CA VAL A 86 1.45 -2.34 -7.81
C VAL A 86 1.40 -2.57 -6.30
N ARG A 87 0.21 -2.77 -5.73
CA ARG A 87 0.01 -2.99 -4.29
C ARG A 87 0.69 -4.27 -3.78
N GLN A 88 0.83 -5.30 -4.61
CA GLN A 88 1.61 -6.50 -4.28
C GLN A 88 3.12 -6.24 -4.18
N LYS A 89 3.64 -5.20 -4.84
CA LYS A 89 5.07 -4.86 -4.90
C LYS A 89 5.48 -3.79 -3.90
N ALA A 90 4.55 -2.91 -3.52
CA ALA A 90 4.82 -1.75 -2.67
C ALA A 90 3.94 -1.79 -1.41
N GLY A 91 4.47 -2.40 -0.34
CA GLY A 91 3.86 -2.33 0.99
C GLY A 91 3.99 -0.93 1.57
N MET A 92 2.99 -0.51 2.36
CA MET A 92 2.99 0.78 3.04
C MET A 92 2.69 0.61 4.53
N VAL A 93 3.49 1.27 5.37
CA VAL A 93 3.20 1.44 6.79
C VAL A 93 2.77 2.89 7.03
N PHE A 94 1.58 3.08 7.60
CA PHE A 94 1.04 4.41 7.89
C PHE A 94 1.63 4.99 9.19
N GLN A 95 1.45 6.30 9.36
CA GLN A 95 1.98 7.03 10.51
C GLN A 95 1.42 6.54 11.85
N ASN A 96 0.19 6.03 11.88
CA ASN A 96 -0.40 5.39 13.04
C ASN A 96 -0.59 3.89 12.77
N PRO A 97 0.36 3.04 13.17
CA PRO A 97 0.31 1.61 12.89
C PRO A 97 -0.81 0.89 13.64
N ASP A 98 -1.26 1.41 14.78
CA ASP A 98 -2.32 0.76 15.59
C ASP A 98 -3.64 0.68 14.82
N ASN A 99 -3.91 1.64 13.94
CA ASN A 99 -5.11 1.64 13.09
C ASN A 99 -5.03 0.67 11.91
N GLN A 100 -3.89 0.00 11.72
CA GLN A 100 -3.69 -0.97 10.64
C GLN A 100 -3.97 -2.41 11.08
N ILE A 101 -3.99 -2.65 12.39
CA ILE A 101 -4.25 -3.97 12.95
C ILE A 101 -5.76 -4.20 12.87
N ILE A 102 -6.15 -5.21 12.09
CA ILE A 102 -7.56 -5.59 11.84
C ILE A 102 -7.90 -6.85 12.65
N GLY A 103 -6.94 -7.77 12.76
CA GLY A 103 -7.09 -9.03 13.46
C GLY A 103 -6.94 -8.88 14.98
N THR A 104 -7.66 -9.69 15.74
CA THR A 104 -7.45 -9.85 17.20
C THR A 104 -6.32 -10.82 17.52
N VAL A 105 -5.91 -11.61 16.54
CA VAL A 105 -4.85 -12.61 16.61
C VAL A 105 -3.76 -12.19 15.62
N VAL A 106 -2.53 -12.13 16.08
CA VAL A 106 -1.38 -11.60 15.29
C VAL A 106 -1.18 -12.38 13.99
N GLU A 107 -1.33 -13.69 14.03
CA GLU A 107 -1.13 -14.57 12.89
C GLU A 107 -2.21 -14.37 11.82
N GLU A 108 -3.44 -14.13 12.23
CA GLU A 108 -4.54 -13.82 11.31
C GLU A 108 -4.30 -12.46 10.65
N ASP A 109 -3.84 -11.48 11.41
CA ASP A 109 -3.53 -10.15 10.88
C ASP A 109 -2.39 -10.19 9.86
N VAL A 110 -1.31 -10.90 10.16
CA VAL A 110 -0.19 -11.10 9.22
C VAL A 110 -0.62 -11.93 8.00
N GLY A 111 -1.53 -12.90 8.19
CA GLY A 111 -2.08 -13.74 7.13
C GLY A 111 -3.06 -13.04 6.21
N PHE A 112 -3.67 -11.94 6.66
CA PHE A 112 -4.72 -11.21 5.92
C PHE A 112 -4.27 -10.75 4.53
N GLY A 113 -3.04 -10.23 4.40
CA GLY A 113 -2.50 -9.81 3.11
C GLY A 113 -2.39 -10.96 2.10
N PRO A 114 -1.67 -12.05 2.42
CA PRO A 114 -1.58 -13.24 1.56
C PRO A 114 -2.95 -13.87 1.24
N GLU A 115 -3.89 -13.90 2.21
CA GLU A 115 -5.25 -14.42 1.99
C GLU A 115 -5.97 -13.62 0.91
N ASN A 116 -5.96 -12.28 1.01
CA ASN A 116 -6.54 -11.39 0.00
C ASN A 116 -5.87 -11.52 -1.37
N MET A 117 -4.63 -11.98 -1.41
CA MET A 117 -3.91 -12.27 -2.65
C MET A 117 -4.24 -13.65 -3.23
N GLY A 118 -5.10 -14.44 -2.59
CA GLY A 118 -5.49 -15.77 -3.04
C GLY A 118 -4.37 -16.80 -2.91
N VAL A 119 -3.44 -16.60 -1.96
CA VAL A 119 -2.38 -17.57 -1.66
C VAL A 119 -3.01 -18.81 -1.01
N PRO A 120 -2.61 -20.06 -1.39
CA PRO A 120 -3.05 -21.25 -0.73
C PRO A 120 -2.79 -21.25 0.78
N THR A 121 -3.70 -21.80 1.58
CA THR A 121 -3.65 -21.75 3.05
C THR A 121 -2.32 -22.27 3.62
N ASP A 122 -1.79 -23.36 3.10
CA ASP A 122 -0.52 -23.94 3.56
C ASP A 122 0.66 -22.96 3.35
N ASP A 123 0.66 -22.24 2.21
CA ASP A 123 1.67 -21.22 1.91
C ASP A 123 1.47 -19.96 2.74
N ILE A 124 0.23 -19.62 3.13
CA ILE A 124 -0.05 -18.49 4.03
C ILE A 124 0.65 -18.74 5.36
N TRP A 125 0.40 -19.88 5.98
CA TRP A 125 0.99 -20.21 7.27
C TRP A 125 2.52 -20.21 7.26
N LYS A 126 3.11 -20.72 6.19
CA LYS A 126 4.55 -20.67 6.02
C LYS A 126 5.04 -19.22 5.97
N ARG A 127 4.41 -18.36 5.18
CA ARG A 127 4.75 -16.93 5.07
C ARG A 127 4.57 -16.18 6.39
N VAL A 128 3.49 -16.47 7.14
CA VAL A 128 3.22 -15.89 8.45
C VAL A 128 4.36 -16.23 9.41
N ASN A 129 4.70 -17.51 9.54
CA ASN A 129 5.78 -17.96 10.42
C ASN A 129 7.14 -17.32 10.03
N ASP A 130 7.50 -17.36 8.76
CA ASP A 130 8.73 -16.77 8.24
C ASP A 130 8.79 -15.25 8.51
N SER A 131 7.66 -14.54 8.46
CA SER A 131 7.58 -13.12 8.71
C SER A 131 7.71 -12.79 10.18
N LEU A 132 7.02 -13.54 11.06
CA LEU A 132 7.11 -13.38 12.50
C LEU A 132 8.50 -13.70 13.03
N GLU A 133 9.15 -14.74 12.51
CA GLU A 133 10.53 -15.08 12.88
C GLU A 133 11.51 -13.95 12.51
N LYS A 134 11.36 -13.33 11.33
CA LYS A 134 12.22 -12.22 10.89
C LYS A 134 12.15 -10.99 11.81
N VAL A 135 11.02 -10.79 12.49
CA VAL A 135 10.86 -9.70 13.48
C VAL A 135 11.08 -10.15 14.91
N GLY A 136 11.62 -11.36 15.13
CA GLY A 136 11.96 -11.89 16.45
C GLY A 136 10.76 -12.38 17.26
N MET A 137 9.59 -12.54 16.65
CA MET A 137 8.44 -13.21 17.26
C MET A 137 8.58 -14.72 17.12
N LYS A 138 8.23 -15.46 18.20
CA LYS A 138 8.30 -16.93 18.15
C LYS A 138 7.29 -17.46 17.15
N PRO A 139 7.68 -18.39 16.26
CA PRO A 139 6.73 -19.06 15.39
C PRO A 139 5.71 -19.79 16.26
N ILE A 140 4.44 -19.64 15.91
CA ILE A 140 3.40 -20.41 16.55
C ILE A 140 3.32 -21.76 15.87
N VAL A 141 3.37 -22.85 16.66
CA VAL A 141 3.14 -24.19 16.15
C VAL A 141 1.64 -24.31 15.85
N ILE A 142 1.27 -24.06 14.61
CA ILE A 142 -0.10 -24.21 14.16
C ILE A 142 -0.34 -25.67 13.85
N SER A 143 -1.29 -26.26 14.59
CA SER A 143 -1.86 -27.54 14.20
C SER A 143 -2.64 -27.37 12.88
N PRO A 144 -2.59 -28.34 11.96
CA PRO A 144 -3.28 -28.27 10.67
C PRO A 144 -4.82 -28.10 10.75
N GLN A 145 -5.38 -28.00 11.94
CA GLN A 145 -6.81 -27.88 12.19
C GLN A 145 -7.33 -26.44 12.37
N THR A 146 -6.46 -25.43 12.39
CA THR A 146 -6.90 -24.04 12.37
C THR A 146 -7.02 -23.59 10.92
N SER A 147 -8.20 -23.76 10.35
CA SER A 147 -8.58 -23.15 9.08
C SER A 147 -8.72 -21.64 9.29
N PHE A 148 -8.15 -20.83 8.41
CA PHE A 148 -8.64 -19.46 8.22
C PHE A 148 -10.15 -19.54 7.99
N PRO A 149 -10.97 -18.66 8.60
CA PRO A 149 -12.39 -18.66 8.34
C PRO A 149 -12.61 -18.50 6.83
N GLU A 150 -13.08 -19.55 6.17
CA GLU A 150 -13.51 -19.48 4.78
C GLU A 150 -14.61 -18.44 4.68
N GLY A 151 -14.35 -17.35 3.92
CA GLY A 151 -15.42 -16.49 3.46
C GLY A 151 -15.48 -15.08 4.01
N ARG A 152 -14.37 -14.39 4.26
CA ARG A 152 -14.44 -12.94 4.25
C ARG A 152 -14.45 -12.50 2.78
N SER A 153 -15.67 -12.29 2.29
CA SER A 153 -15.98 -11.92 0.92
C SER A 153 -15.15 -10.67 0.48
N ARG A 154 -14.72 -10.71 -0.78
CA ARG A 154 -13.95 -9.68 -1.49
C ARG A 154 -14.61 -8.28 -1.54
N GLU A 155 -15.69 -8.06 -0.81
CA GLU A 155 -16.49 -6.82 -0.84
C GLU A 155 -15.78 -5.61 -0.23
N TRP A 156 -14.75 -5.80 0.61
CA TRP A 156 -13.99 -4.70 1.22
C TRP A 156 -12.94 -4.05 0.30
N LEU A 157 -12.63 -4.68 -0.83
CA LEU A 157 -11.62 -4.18 -1.79
C LEU A 157 -12.13 -3.04 -2.68
N LEU A 158 -13.44 -2.73 -2.64
CA LEU A 158 -14.06 -1.68 -3.45
C LEU A 158 -14.35 -0.38 -2.68
N GLN A 159 -14.04 -0.32 -1.38
CA GLN A 159 -14.32 0.86 -0.53
C GLN A 159 -13.06 1.54 0.05
N ALA A 160 -11.86 1.21 -0.46
CA ALA A 160 -10.62 1.88 -0.03
C ALA A 160 -9.92 2.57 -1.18
#